data_c13825ed2deb5fd17c2ff836e96d8174
#
_entry.id   c13825ed2deb5fd17c2ff836e96d8174
#
_cell.length_a   1.000
_cell.length_b   1.000
_cell.length_c   1.000
_cell.angle_alpha   90.00
_cell.angle_beta   90.00
_cell.angle_gamma   90.00
#
_symmetry.space_group_name_H-M   'P 1'
#
loop_
_entity.id
_entity.type
_entity.pdbx_description
1 polymer ?
#
loop_
_entity_poly.entity_id
_entity_poly.type
_entity_poly.pdbx_seq_one_letter_code
_entity_poly.pdbx_strand_id
1 'polypeptide(L)'
;YYSVAEKYGIPVVQTQFFPMDKNDETPISSAPFLKLGKAWNRASYHLGYWLIQLLERRYLTDWRKQNGMTVPPIHGGPDYELLGHTVPVIYAISVQVLPRPNSWGAHIHMSGFWQDETPLSYTPDPKLKAFLNAGEKPVYIGFGSMVSGNMDKTFAIVSKAIKASGLRVVLDKGWGGGALANLPNVYVLEGFTPHDWLFPQMRAVVHHGGAGTTAAGLRAGKPTLVIPFGGDQPFWASR
;
A
#
# COMPACT_ATOMS: atom_id res chain seq x y z
N TYR A 1 14.32 -13.57 1.63
CA TYR A 1 14.77 -13.75 0.22
C TYR A 1 16.29 -13.62 0.07
N TYR A 2 17.00 -12.70 0.73
CA TYR A 2 18.46 -12.56 0.66
C TYR A 2 19.20 -13.85 0.97
N SER A 3 18.85 -14.52 2.08
CA SER A 3 19.51 -15.77 2.48
C SER A 3 19.31 -16.89 1.45
N VAL A 4 18.18 -16.93 0.76
CA VAL A 4 17.93 -17.89 -0.32
C VAL A 4 18.81 -17.57 -1.53
N ALA A 5 18.84 -16.30 -1.92
CA ALA A 5 19.67 -15.85 -3.03
C ALA A 5 21.17 -16.09 -2.78
N GLU A 6 21.64 -15.77 -1.57
CA GLU A 6 23.03 -16.06 -1.16
C GLU A 6 23.35 -17.55 -1.27
N LYS A 7 22.45 -18.43 -0.77
CA LYS A 7 22.66 -19.88 -0.82
C LYS A 7 22.79 -20.42 -2.23
N TYR A 8 22.00 -19.90 -3.15
CA TYR A 8 21.97 -20.42 -4.52
C TYR A 8 22.74 -19.56 -5.54
N GLY A 9 23.45 -18.53 -5.09
CA GLY A 9 24.21 -17.65 -6.00
C GLY A 9 23.34 -16.86 -6.98
N ILE A 10 22.11 -16.49 -6.57
CA ILE A 10 21.14 -15.83 -7.45
C ILE A 10 21.20 -14.30 -7.26
N PRO A 11 21.32 -13.51 -8.34
CA PRO A 11 21.26 -12.06 -8.22
C PRO A 11 19.89 -11.59 -7.74
N VAL A 12 19.85 -10.47 -6.98
CA VAL A 12 18.63 -9.91 -6.41
C VAL A 12 18.45 -8.48 -6.89
N VAL A 13 17.21 -8.13 -7.22
CA VAL A 13 16.72 -6.76 -7.33
C VAL A 13 15.63 -6.58 -6.29
N GLN A 14 15.76 -5.57 -5.45
CA GLN A 14 14.76 -5.26 -4.43
C GLN A 14 13.70 -4.32 -5.01
N THR A 15 12.43 -4.62 -4.79
CA THR A 15 11.32 -3.74 -5.19
C THR A 15 10.57 -3.24 -3.99
N GLN A 16 10.21 -1.94 -3.98
CA GLN A 16 9.55 -1.28 -2.86
C GLN A 16 8.34 -0.48 -3.33
N PHE A 17 7.28 -0.50 -2.54
CA PHE A 17 6.04 0.24 -2.80
C PHE A 17 5.81 1.39 -1.82
N PHE A 18 6.69 1.57 -0.86
CA PHE A 18 6.72 2.68 0.10
C PHE A 18 8.16 2.88 0.60
N PRO A 19 8.52 4.05 1.15
CA PRO A 19 9.90 4.32 1.55
C PRO A 19 10.36 3.40 2.68
N MET A 20 11.36 2.59 2.37
CA MET A 20 12.03 1.72 3.32
C MET A 20 13.49 2.17 3.54
N ASP A 21 14.09 2.87 2.57
CA ASP A 21 15.47 3.30 2.66
C ASP A 21 15.60 4.59 3.46
N LYS A 22 16.60 4.59 4.33
CA LYS A 22 16.90 5.72 5.23
C LYS A 22 17.07 7.02 4.45
N ASN A 23 16.38 8.06 4.89
CA ASN A 23 16.49 9.40 4.33
C ASN A 23 16.27 10.48 5.41
N ASP A 24 16.53 11.73 5.05
CA ASP A 24 16.45 12.88 5.93
C ASP A 24 15.08 13.58 5.89
N GLU A 25 14.29 13.29 4.86
CA GLU A 25 13.13 14.10 4.48
C GLU A 25 11.85 13.56 5.14
N THR A 26 11.76 12.24 5.31
CA THR A 26 10.59 11.60 5.89
C THR A 26 11.00 10.57 6.95
N PRO A 27 10.25 10.44 8.05
CA PRO A 27 10.43 9.32 8.97
C PRO A 27 9.96 8.01 8.33
N ILE A 28 10.23 6.90 9.00
CA ILE A 28 9.75 5.59 8.56
C ILE A 28 8.23 5.60 8.34
N SER A 29 7.77 4.89 7.31
CA SER A 29 6.39 4.94 6.80
C SER A 29 5.31 4.58 7.84
N SER A 30 5.63 3.82 8.87
CA SER A 30 4.72 3.50 9.97
C SER A 30 4.48 4.64 10.96
N ALA A 31 5.31 5.69 10.94
CA ALA A 31 5.22 6.84 11.85
C ALA A 31 5.37 8.21 11.15
N PRO A 32 4.65 8.47 10.04
CA PRO A 32 4.84 9.67 9.22
C PRO A 32 4.42 10.97 9.92
N PHE A 33 3.70 10.86 11.03
CA PHE A 33 3.19 12.01 11.78
C PHE A 33 4.23 12.62 12.73
N LEU A 34 5.29 11.88 13.06
CA LEU A 34 6.33 12.33 13.99
C LEU A 34 7.38 13.18 13.27
N LYS A 35 7.05 14.44 13.01
CA LYS A 35 7.91 15.40 12.32
C LYS A 35 8.93 16.03 13.29
N LEU A 36 9.92 15.26 13.74
CA LEU A 36 10.93 15.70 14.71
C LEU A 36 12.28 16.08 14.05
N GLY A 37 12.28 16.28 12.73
CA GLY A 37 13.43 16.74 11.97
C GLY A 37 14.35 15.62 11.45
N LYS A 38 15.43 16.02 10.75
CA LYS A 38 16.28 15.11 9.96
C LYS A 38 16.93 13.99 10.77
N ALA A 39 17.39 14.31 11.99
CA ALA A 39 18.02 13.31 12.87
C ALA A 39 17.02 12.21 13.27
N TRP A 40 15.80 12.60 13.62
CA TRP A 40 14.73 11.66 13.89
C TRP A 40 14.36 10.83 12.66
N ASN A 41 14.22 11.48 11.51
CA ASN A 41 13.89 10.76 10.28
C ASN A 41 14.88 9.61 10.05
N ARG A 42 16.18 9.87 10.12
CA ARG A 42 17.22 8.84 10.02
C ARG A 42 17.13 7.77 11.10
N ALA A 43 16.99 8.20 12.37
CA ALA A 43 16.94 7.29 13.51
C ALA A 43 15.72 6.35 13.46
N SER A 44 14.58 6.81 12.96
CA SER A 44 13.37 6.02 12.86
C SER A 44 13.54 4.80 11.95
N TYR A 45 14.30 4.91 10.87
CA TYR A 45 14.63 3.77 10.01
C TYR A 45 15.53 2.77 10.73
N HIS A 46 16.58 3.24 11.41
CA HIS A 46 17.45 2.35 12.17
C HIS A 46 16.69 1.58 13.24
N LEU A 47 15.83 2.27 13.99
CA LEU A 47 15.01 1.65 15.03
C LEU A 47 14.03 0.63 14.41
N GLY A 48 13.37 1.00 13.32
CA GLY A 48 12.43 0.13 12.61
C GLY A 48 13.09 -1.14 12.08
N TYR A 49 14.22 -1.01 11.39
CA TYR A 49 14.97 -2.16 10.89
C TYR A 49 15.54 -3.03 12.01
N TRP A 50 16.07 -2.42 13.07
CA TRP A 50 16.55 -3.14 14.23
C TRP A 50 15.45 -3.99 14.86
N LEU A 51 14.25 -3.42 15.01
CA LEU A 51 13.10 -4.12 15.57
C LEU A 51 12.64 -5.27 14.66
N ILE A 52 12.54 -5.03 13.35
CA ILE A 52 12.17 -6.08 12.38
C ILE A 52 13.20 -7.22 12.42
N GLN A 53 14.49 -6.92 12.35
CA GLN A 53 15.55 -7.92 12.40
C GLN A 53 15.54 -8.70 13.72
N LEU A 54 15.23 -8.04 14.85
CA LEU A 54 15.08 -8.70 16.14
C LEU A 54 13.91 -9.69 16.15
N LEU A 55 12.75 -9.30 15.62
CA LEU A 55 11.56 -10.14 15.55
C LEU A 55 11.76 -11.35 14.61
N GLU A 56 12.45 -11.14 13.50
CA GLU A 56 12.72 -12.21 12.53
C GLU A 56 13.92 -13.08 12.89
N ARG A 57 14.73 -12.65 13.87
CA ARG A 57 16.04 -13.26 14.22
C ARG A 57 15.96 -14.77 14.39
N ARG A 58 14.96 -15.26 15.10
CA ARG A 58 14.81 -16.70 15.37
C ARG A 58 14.66 -17.48 14.08
N TYR A 59 13.70 -17.09 13.25
CA TYR A 59 13.41 -17.78 11.99
C TYR A 59 14.59 -17.75 11.04
N LEU A 60 15.23 -16.58 10.91
CA LEU A 60 16.41 -16.41 10.06
C LEU A 60 17.58 -17.27 10.56
N THR A 61 17.83 -17.28 11.86
CA THR A 61 18.92 -18.05 12.49
C THR A 61 18.73 -19.55 12.27
N ASP A 62 17.53 -20.08 12.55
CA ASP A 62 17.25 -21.50 12.42
C ASP A 62 17.40 -21.97 10.97
N TRP A 63 16.83 -21.20 10.03
CA TRP A 63 16.95 -21.52 8.61
C TRP A 63 18.40 -21.50 8.11
N ARG A 64 19.16 -20.43 8.43
CA ARG A 64 20.56 -20.30 8.01
C ARG A 64 21.44 -21.41 8.57
N LYS A 65 21.30 -21.76 9.86
CA LYS A 65 22.03 -22.87 10.49
C LYS A 65 21.72 -24.20 9.83
N GLN A 66 20.44 -24.51 9.57
CA GLN A 66 20.03 -25.74 8.87
C GLN A 66 20.64 -25.84 7.45
N ASN A 67 20.98 -24.70 6.84
CA ASN A 67 21.56 -24.67 5.51
C ASN A 67 23.09 -24.42 5.51
N GLY A 68 23.76 -24.56 6.66
CA GLY A 68 25.22 -24.42 6.77
C GLY A 68 25.73 -23.01 6.56
N MET A 69 24.88 -21.98 6.75
CA MET A 69 25.21 -20.58 6.50
C MET A 69 25.48 -19.82 7.80
N THR A 70 26.38 -18.83 7.75
CA THR A 70 26.61 -17.91 8.86
C THR A 70 25.42 -17.01 9.11
N VAL A 71 25.15 -16.65 10.37
CA VAL A 71 24.06 -15.75 10.75
C VAL A 71 24.61 -14.33 10.85
N PRO A 72 24.13 -13.38 10.02
CA PRO A 72 24.64 -12.01 10.05
C PRO A 72 24.27 -11.30 11.36
N PRO A 73 25.04 -10.31 11.80
CA PRO A 73 24.68 -9.48 12.94
C PRO A 73 23.44 -8.62 12.63
N ILE A 74 22.78 -8.14 13.69
CA ILE A 74 21.74 -7.12 13.56
C ILE A 74 22.42 -5.76 13.37
N HIS A 75 22.10 -5.03 12.30
CA HIS A 75 22.77 -3.76 11.99
C HIS A 75 21.81 -2.56 11.78
N GLY A 76 20.49 -2.77 11.92
CA GLY A 76 19.50 -1.70 11.86
C GLY A 76 19.42 -0.97 10.50
N GLY A 77 19.65 -1.70 9.41
CA GLY A 77 19.52 -1.17 8.05
C GLY A 77 19.22 -2.26 7.04
N PRO A 78 18.82 -1.89 5.82
CA PRO A 78 18.68 -2.84 4.73
C PRO A 78 20.04 -3.34 4.24
N ASP A 79 20.06 -4.56 3.73
CA ASP A 79 21.24 -5.11 3.06
C ASP A 79 21.28 -4.61 1.62
N TYR A 80 22.34 -3.88 1.27
CA TYR A 80 22.56 -3.41 -0.11
C TYR A 80 23.64 -4.18 -0.84
N GLU A 81 24.25 -5.16 -0.19
CA GLU A 81 25.29 -5.98 -0.80
C GLU A 81 24.93 -7.46 -0.68
N LEU A 82 25.09 -8.17 -1.78
CA LEU A 82 24.90 -9.61 -1.85
C LEU A 82 25.93 -10.20 -2.84
N LEU A 83 26.69 -11.22 -2.40
CA LEU A 83 27.68 -11.90 -3.23
C LEU A 83 28.72 -10.93 -3.84
N GLY A 84 29.09 -9.87 -3.12
CA GLY A 84 30.05 -8.85 -3.57
C GLY A 84 29.49 -7.85 -4.58
N HIS A 85 28.17 -7.83 -4.79
CA HIS A 85 27.50 -6.89 -5.68
C HIS A 85 26.52 -5.99 -4.92
N THR A 86 26.46 -4.73 -5.31
CA THR A 86 25.42 -3.81 -4.81
C THR A 86 24.05 -4.23 -5.35
N VAL A 87 23.08 -4.41 -4.45
CA VAL A 87 21.72 -4.78 -4.80
C VAL A 87 20.95 -3.56 -5.28
N PRO A 88 20.46 -3.55 -6.54
CA PRO A 88 19.60 -2.47 -7.00
C PRO A 88 18.26 -2.46 -6.26
N VAL A 89 17.77 -1.28 -5.93
CA VAL A 89 16.45 -1.06 -5.32
C VAL A 89 15.60 -0.25 -6.28
N ILE A 90 14.41 -0.75 -6.60
CA ILE A 90 13.46 -0.08 -7.49
C ILE A 90 12.21 0.29 -6.70
N TYR A 91 11.95 1.58 -6.60
CA TYR A 91 10.72 2.11 -6.02
C TYR A 91 9.64 2.25 -7.09
N ALA A 92 8.56 1.48 -6.95
CA ALA A 92 7.36 1.61 -7.77
C ALA A 92 6.49 2.79 -7.28
N ILE A 93 7.09 3.98 -7.17
CA ILE A 93 6.46 5.20 -6.67
C ILE A 93 6.76 6.34 -7.64
N SER A 94 5.74 7.18 -7.91
CA SER A 94 5.92 8.37 -8.73
C SER A 94 6.75 9.43 -7.99
N VAL A 95 7.71 10.04 -8.67
CA VAL A 95 8.50 11.17 -8.16
C VAL A 95 7.64 12.40 -7.87
N GLN A 96 6.45 12.49 -8.45
CA GLN A 96 5.48 13.55 -8.17
C GLN A 96 4.83 13.40 -6.78
N VAL A 97 4.72 12.16 -6.30
CA VAL A 97 4.14 11.84 -4.98
C VAL A 97 5.22 11.79 -3.91
N LEU A 98 6.33 11.18 -4.21
CA LEU A 98 7.53 11.14 -3.38
C LEU A 98 8.73 11.62 -4.19
N PRO A 99 9.15 12.89 -4.07
CA PRO A 99 10.41 13.33 -4.64
C PRO A 99 11.55 12.42 -4.15
N ARG A 100 12.47 12.07 -5.06
CA ARG A 100 13.58 11.20 -4.69
C ARG A 100 14.45 11.90 -3.62
N PRO A 101 14.63 11.30 -2.42
CA PRO A 101 15.49 11.87 -1.40
C PRO A 101 16.94 12.03 -1.87
N ASN A 102 17.55 13.18 -1.57
CA ASN A 102 18.93 13.46 -1.95
C ASN A 102 19.95 12.54 -1.28
N SER A 103 19.59 11.99 -0.13
CA SER A 103 20.44 11.05 0.65
C SER A 103 20.47 9.64 0.06
N TRP A 104 19.64 9.31 -0.92
CA TRP A 104 19.63 7.98 -1.54
C TRP A 104 20.79 7.78 -2.50
N GLY A 105 21.46 6.63 -2.37
CA GLY A 105 22.57 6.23 -3.24
C GLY A 105 22.14 5.92 -4.68
N ALA A 106 23.12 5.81 -5.58
CA ALA A 106 22.87 5.59 -7.01
C ALA A 106 22.18 4.26 -7.32
N HIS A 107 22.25 3.27 -6.43
CA HIS A 107 21.61 1.97 -6.57
C HIS A 107 20.08 2.00 -6.34
N ILE A 108 19.52 3.13 -5.87
CA ILE A 108 18.10 3.31 -5.62
C ILE A 108 17.46 4.06 -6.79
N HIS A 109 16.49 3.45 -7.44
CA HIS A 109 15.83 3.96 -8.63
C HIS A 109 14.34 4.20 -8.36
N MET A 110 13.77 5.23 -8.99
CA MET A 110 12.33 5.53 -8.97
C MET A 110 11.76 5.24 -10.34
N SER A 111 10.84 4.26 -10.44
CA SER A 111 10.27 3.83 -11.73
C SER A 111 8.87 4.38 -12.02
N GLY A 112 8.28 5.11 -11.08
CA GLY A 112 6.86 5.44 -11.14
C GLY A 112 5.97 4.28 -10.66
N PHE A 113 4.67 4.52 -10.56
CA PHE A 113 3.73 3.48 -10.16
C PHE A 113 3.64 2.38 -11.23
N TRP A 114 3.76 1.14 -10.80
CA TRP A 114 3.57 0.00 -11.68
C TRP A 114 2.08 -0.27 -11.90
N GLN A 115 1.75 -0.58 -13.12
CA GLN A 115 0.41 -0.92 -13.56
C GLN A 115 0.47 -2.05 -14.58
N ASP A 116 -0.57 -2.80 -14.68
CA ASP A 116 -0.74 -3.72 -15.79
C ASP A 116 -1.19 -2.92 -17.03
N GLU A 117 -0.39 -2.97 -18.09
CA GLU A 117 -0.73 -2.34 -19.37
C GLU A 117 -1.55 -3.27 -20.27
N THR A 118 -1.71 -4.52 -19.87
CA THR A 118 -2.50 -5.49 -20.64
C THR A 118 -3.96 -5.08 -20.63
N PRO A 119 -4.59 -4.82 -21.77
CA PRO A 119 -6.02 -4.53 -21.84
C PRO A 119 -6.79 -5.71 -21.25
N LEU A 120 -7.29 -5.58 -20.05
CA LEU A 120 -8.20 -6.57 -19.50
C LEU A 120 -9.49 -6.50 -20.30
N SER A 121 -9.90 -7.60 -20.91
CA SER A 121 -11.23 -7.77 -21.52
C SER A 121 -12.28 -7.83 -20.39
N TYR A 122 -12.40 -6.73 -19.67
CA TYR A 122 -13.33 -6.64 -18.56
C TYR A 122 -14.73 -6.32 -19.06
N THR A 123 -15.66 -7.20 -18.76
CA THR A 123 -17.09 -6.96 -19.00
C THR A 123 -17.76 -6.64 -17.67
N PRO A 124 -18.14 -5.38 -17.43
CA PRO A 124 -18.78 -5.00 -16.18
C PRO A 124 -20.18 -5.59 -16.04
N ASP A 125 -20.54 -5.91 -14.81
CA ASP A 125 -21.89 -6.35 -14.46
C ASP A 125 -22.93 -5.35 -15.03
N PRO A 126 -23.96 -5.82 -15.75
CA PRO A 126 -25.04 -4.97 -16.25
C PRO A 126 -25.74 -4.15 -15.16
N LYS A 127 -25.88 -4.69 -13.95
CA LYS A 127 -26.45 -3.97 -12.80
C LYS A 127 -25.55 -2.83 -12.33
N LEU A 128 -24.23 -3.05 -12.32
CA LEU A 128 -23.27 -1.98 -12.02
C LEU A 128 -23.34 -0.88 -13.07
N LYS A 129 -23.39 -1.22 -14.36
CA LYS A 129 -23.56 -0.24 -15.44
C LYS A 129 -24.86 0.55 -15.28
N ALA A 130 -25.96 -0.13 -15.01
CA ALA A 130 -27.26 0.53 -14.78
C ALA A 130 -27.19 1.47 -13.58
N PHE A 131 -26.57 1.03 -12.48
CA PHE A 131 -26.36 1.88 -11.31
C PHE A 131 -25.51 3.11 -11.67
N LEU A 132 -24.40 2.96 -12.35
CA LEU A 132 -23.53 4.09 -12.72
C LEU A 132 -24.25 5.13 -13.58
N ASN A 133 -25.11 4.69 -14.49
CA ASN A 133 -25.87 5.54 -15.42
C ASN A 133 -27.14 6.17 -14.81
N ALA A 134 -27.58 5.71 -13.65
CA ALA A 134 -28.87 6.11 -13.06
C ALA A 134 -28.84 7.47 -12.33
N GLY A 135 -27.73 8.24 -12.38
CA GLY A 135 -27.66 9.54 -11.72
C GLY A 135 -26.24 10.07 -11.58
N GLU A 136 -26.01 10.92 -10.59
CA GLU A 136 -24.69 11.50 -10.35
C GLU A 136 -23.61 10.44 -10.08
N LYS A 137 -22.37 10.78 -10.42
CA LYS A 137 -21.23 9.88 -10.18
C LYS A 137 -21.13 9.49 -8.70
N PRO A 138 -21.07 8.20 -8.38
CA PRO A 138 -20.99 7.72 -7.00
C PRO A 138 -19.60 7.94 -6.39
N VAL A 139 -19.51 7.80 -5.07
CA VAL A 139 -18.25 7.67 -4.32
C VAL A 139 -17.91 6.20 -4.21
N TYR A 140 -16.66 5.83 -4.50
CA TYR A 140 -16.15 4.49 -4.19
C TYR A 140 -15.73 4.42 -2.73
N ILE A 141 -16.07 3.33 -2.05
CA ILE A 141 -15.59 3.01 -0.69
C ILE A 141 -15.09 1.57 -0.68
N GLY A 142 -13.80 1.38 -0.33
CA GLY A 142 -13.20 0.05 -0.26
C GLY A 142 -12.02 -0.03 0.70
N PHE A 143 -12.04 -1.00 1.59
CA PHE A 143 -10.96 -1.20 2.58
C PHE A 143 -10.12 -2.45 2.29
N GLY A 144 -10.31 -3.08 1.12
CA GLY A 144 -9.56 -4.24 0.68
C GLY A 144 -9.71 -5.42 1.65
N SER A 145 -8.65 -6.20 1.79
CA SER A 145 -8.58 -7.37 2.70
C SER A 145 -8.25 -7.01 4.14
N MET A 146 -8.21 -5.73 4.50
CA MET A 146 -7.85 -5.29 5.84
C MET A 146 -8.96 -5.63 6.84
N VAL A 147 -8.73 -6.69 7.59
CA VAL A 147 -9.58 -7.10 8.72
C VAL A 147 -9.02 -6.45 9.97
N SER A 148 -9.51 -5.27 10.34
CA SER A 148 -9.23 -4.75 11.69
C SER A 148 -10.24 -5.33 12.69
N GLY A 149 -9.83 -5.56 13.92
CA GLY A 149 -10.58 -6.28 14.95
C GLY A 149 -11.97 -5.72 15.34
N ASN A 150 -12.48 -4.70 14.63
CA ASN A 150 -13.82 -4.17 14.87
C ASN A 150 -14.47 -3.65 13.57
N MET A 151 -14.63 -4.56 12.61
CA MET A 151 -15.26 -4.26 11.31
C MET A 151 -16.69 -3.74 11.48
N ASP A 152 -17.47 -4.28 12.43
CA ASP A 152 -18.85 -3.86 12.69
C ASP A 152 -18.93 -2.37 13.06
N LYS A 153 -17.98 -1.88 13.87
CA LYS A 153 -17.90 -0.46 14.22
C LYS A 153 -17.56 0.40 12.99
N THR A 154 -16.63 -0.04 12.17
CA THR A 154 -16.25 0.66 10.93
C THR A 154 -17.45 0.73 9.99
N PHE A 155 -18.15 -0.38 9.77
CA PHE A 155 -19.36 -0.40 8.94
C PHE A 155 -20.49 0.45 9.50
N ALA A 156 -20.68 0.49 10.83
CA ALA A 156 -21.65 1.36 11.45
C ALA A 156 -21.35 2.85 11.18
N ILE A 157 -20.09 3.25 11.26
CA ILE A 157 -19.64 4.62 10.95
C ILE A 157 -19.88 4.93 9.46
N VAL A 158 -19.47 4.04 8.56
CA VAL A 158 -19.63 4.20 7.10
C VAL A 158 -21.13 4.27 6.75
N SER A 159 -21.96 3.39 7.31
CA SER A 159 -23.42 3.41 7.12
C SER A 159 -24.02 4.74 7.55
N LYS A 160 -23.64 5.25 8.72
CA LYS A 160 -24.09 6.55 9.21
C LYS A 160 -23.69 7.69 8.28
N ALA A 161 -22.44 7.66 7.79
CA ALA A 161 -21.93 8.66 6.86
C ALA A 161 -22.68 8.63 5.50
N ILE A 162 -22.92 7.45 4.95
CA ILE A 162 -23.70 7.28 3.69
C ILE A 162 -25.12 7.83 3.85
N LYS A 163 -25.79 7.46 4.95
CA LYS A 163 -27.16 7.94 5.23
C LYS A 163 -27.20 9.46 5.40
N ALA A 164 -26.24 10.03 6.12
CA ALA A 164 -26.18 11.46 6.38
C ALA A 164 -25.86 12.29 5.13
N SER A 165 -25.00 11.76 4.24
CA SER A 165 -24.59 12.49 3.04
C SER A 165 -25.59 12.38 1.88
N GLY A 166 -26.42 11.34 1.84
CA GLY A 166 -27.30 11.03 0.70
C GLY A 166 -26.55 10.68 -0.58
N LEU A 167 -25.23 10.55 -0.54
CA LEU A 167 -24.42 10.27 -1.73
C LEU A 167 -24.66 8.85 -2.25
N ARG A 168 -24.56 8.70 -3.55
CA ARG A 168 -24.49 7.38 -4.19
C ARG A 168 -23.12 6.76 -3.95
N VAL A 169 -23.09 5.48 -3.65
CA VAL A 169 -21.86 4.77 -3.26
C VAL A 169 -21.72 3.46 -4.04
N VAL A 170 -20.54 3.22 -4.56
CA VAL A 170 -20.07 1.89 -4.96
C VAL A 170 -19.19 1.36 -3.86
N LEU A 171 -19.62 0.29 -3.20
CA LEU A 171 -18.94 -0.31 -2.06
C LEU A 171 -18.22 -1.58 -2.50
N ASP A 172 -16.92 -1.65 -2.26
CA ASP A 172 -16.20 -2.91 -2.33
C ASP A 172 -16.54 -3.73 -1.08
N LYS A 173 -17.11 -4.91 -1.30
CA LYS A 173 -17.61 -5.78 -0.23
C LYS A 173 -16.52 -6.12 0.78
N GLY A 174 -15.26 -6.26 0.32
CA GLY A 174 -14.18 -6.70 1.18
C GLY A 174 -14.62 -7.91 2.03
N TRP A 175 -14.29 -7.90 3.31
CA TRP A 175 -14.63 -8.98 4.24
C TRP A 175 -15.88 -8.68 5.12
N GLY A 176 -16.81 -7.82 4.74
CA GLY A 176 -17.94 -7.52 5.63
C GLY A 176 -19.05 -6.59 5.13
N GLY A 177 -19.03 -6.12 3.89
CA GLY A 177 -19.97 -5.11 3.37
C GLY A 177 -21.45 -5.49 3.26
N GLY A 178 -21.87 -6.70 3.65
CA GLY A 178 -23.25 -7.19 3.46
C GLY A 178 -24.34 -6.36 4.14
N ALA A 179 -24.05 -5.77 5.30
CA ALA A 179 -25.03 -4.96 6.03
C ALA A 179 -25.37 -3.62 5.33
N LEU A 180 -24.50 -3.14 4.42
CA LEU A 180 -24.71 -1.89 3.68
C LEU A 180 -25.44 -2.08 2.35
N ALA A 181 -25.58 -3.34 1.88
CA ALA A 181 -26.24 -3.68 0.62
C ALA A 181 -27.73 -3.30 0.59
N ASN A 182 -28.36 -3.11 1.74
CA ASN A 182 -29.79 -2.76 1.86
C ASN A 182 -30.07 -1.27 1.72
N LEU A 183 -29.05 -0.43 1.53
CA LEU A 183 -29.25 1.01 1.32
C LEU A 183 -29.56 1.29 -0.16
N PRO A 184 -30.62 2.04 -0.50
CA PRO A 184 -31.08 2.22 -1.88
C PRO A 184 -30.09 2.98 -2.78
N ASN A 185 -29.20 3.75 -2.18
CA ASN A 185 -28.15 4.51 -2.87
C ASN A 185 -26.78 3.83 -2.88
N VAL A 186 -26.72 2.54 -2.51
CA VAL A 186 -25.46 1.76 -2.45
C VAL A 186 -25.50 0.61 -3.44
N TYR A 187 -24.48 0.50 -4.25
CA TYR A 187 -24.19 -0.68 -5.05
C TYR A 187 -23.01 -1.42 -4.46
N VAL A 188 -23.17 -2.68 -4.11
CA VAL A 188 -22.08 -3.53 -3.56
C VAL A 188 -21.46 -4.33 -4.70
N LEU A 189 -20.13 -4.23 -4.85
CA LEU A 189 -19.39 -5.04 -5.79
C LEU A 189 -19.32 -6.49 -5.30
N GLU A 190 -19.75 -7.42 -6.13
CA GLU A 190 -19.76 -8.86 -5.79
C GLU A 190 -18.50 -9.60 -6.29
N GLY A 191 -17.75 -9.00 -7.18
CA GLY A 191 -16.57 -9.61 -7.79
C GLY A 191 -15.46 -8.62 -8.10
N PHE A 192 -14.40 -9.15 -8.72
CA PHE A 192 -13.27 -8.32 -9.15
C PHE A 192 -13.72 -7.26 -10.14
N THR A 193 -13.43 -6.02 -9.82
CA THR A 193 -13.70 -4.86 -10.69
C THR A 193 -12.41 -4.05 -10.82
N PRO A 194 -11.82 -3.95 -12.03
CA PRO A 194 -10.58 -3.21 -12.24
C PRO A 194 -10.74 -1.74 -11.83
N HIS A 195 -9.86 -1.26 -10.99
CA HIS A 195 -9.86 0.14 -10.55
C HIS A 195 -9.67 1.11 -11.72
N ASP A 196 -8.89 0.72 -12.72
CA ASP A 196 -8.62 1.56 -13.90
C ASP A 196 -9.87 1.79 -14.75
N TRP A 197 -10.79 0.83 -14.76
CA TRP A 197 -12.09 1.00 -15.38
C TRP A 197 -13.07 1.74 -14.46
N LEU A 198 -13.07 1.43 -13.15
CA LEU A 198 -14.07 1.92 -12.21
C LEU A 198 -13.81 3.38 -11.77
N PHE A 199 -12.61 3.70 -11.35
CA PHE A 199 -12.29 4.97 -10.69
C PHE A 199 -12.51 6.21 -11.57
N PRO A 200 -12.27 6.21 -12.89
CA PRO A 200 -12.65 7.33 -13.75
C PRO A 200 -14.13 7.70 -13.71
N GLN A 201 -15.00 6.75 -13.37
CA GLN A 201 -16.43 6.91 -13.28
C GLN A 201 -16.92 7.38 -11.89
N MET A 202 -16.01 7.44 -10.91
CA MET A 202 -16.31 7.86 -9.55
C MET A 202 -16.23 9.39 -9.40
N ARG A 203 -16.95 9.92 -8.39
CA ARG A 203 -16.80 11.30 -7.92
C ARG A 203 -15.59 11.45 -7.02
N ALA A 204 -15.34 10.47 -6.16
CA ALA A 204 -14.23 10.40 -5.23
C ALA A 204 -13.96 8.94 -4.84
N VAL A 205 -12.77 8.68 -4.27
CA VAL A 205 -12.34 7.35 -3.83
C VAL A 205 -12.00 7.40 -2.34
N VAL A 206 -12.66 6.53 -1.55
CA VAL A 206 -12.37 6.35 -0.12
C VAL A 206 -11.80 4.95 0.07
N HIS A 207 -10.59 4.86 0.63
CA HIS A 207 -9.92 3.56 0.77
C HIS A 207 -8.96 3.50 1.95
N HIS A 208 -8.42 2.31 2.23
CA HIS A 208 -7.52 2.05 3.36
C HIS A 208 -6.09 2.61 3.18
N GLY A 209 -5.67 2.94 1.97
CA GLY A 209 -4.32 3.47 1.72
C GLY A 209 -3.30 2.45 1.23
N GLY A 210 -3.72 1.30 0.69
CA GLY A 210 -2.79 0.42 0.00
C GLY A 210 -2.17 1.10 -1.21
N ALA A 211 -0.87 0.86 -1.47
CA ALA A 211 -0.09 1.50 -2.53
C ALA A 211 -0.77 1.43 -3.91
N GLY A 212 -1.27 0.27 -4.32
CA GLY A 212 -1.94 0.07 -5.60
C GLY A 212 -3.23 0.86 -5.74
N THR A 213 -4.08 0.86 -4.71
CA THR A 213 -5.34 1.61 -4.71
C THR A 213 -5.09 3.12 -4.70
N THR A 214 -4.07 3.57 -3.95
CA THR A 214 -3.63 4.97 -3.95
C THR A 214 -3.17 5.39 -5.35
N ALA A 215 -2.31 4.60 -5.98
CA ALA A 215 -1.84 4.84 -7.34
C ALA A 215 -3.00 4.91 -8.35
N ALA A 216 -3.97 4.01 -8.26
CA ALA A 216 -5.14 4.00 -9.13
C ALA A 216 -6.02 5.24 -8.95
N GLY A 217 -6.26 5.68 -7.70
CA GLY A 217 -7.02 6.90 -7.41
C GLY A 217 -6.36 8.16 -7.96
N LEU A 218 -5.05 8.29 -7.75
CA LEU A 218 -4.25 9.41 -8.28
C LEU A 218 -4.24 9.42 -9.81
N ARG A 219 -4.05 8.26 -10.44
CA ARG A 219 -4.04 8.12 -11.90
C ARG A 219 -5.40 8.46 -12.51
N ALA A 220 -6.49 8.10 -11.84
CA ALA A 220 -7.84 8.45 -12.27
C ALA A 220 -8.16 9.94 -12.07
N GLY A 221 -7.27 10.73 -11.46
CA GLY A 221 -7.49 12.17 -11.18
C GLY A 221 -8.66 12.42 -10.24
N LYS A 222 -8.89 11.51 -9.27
CA LYS A 222 -10.02 11.62 -8.34
C LYS A 222 -9.60 12.12 -6.97
N PRO A 223 -10.43 12.93 -6.31
CA PRO A 223 -10.25 13.20 -4.89
C PRO A 223 -10.19 11.88 -4.13
N THR A 224 -9.16 11.71 -3.32
CA THR A 224 -8.91 10.46 -2.60
C THR A 224 -8.87 10.72 -1.10
N LEU A 225 -9.70 10.00 -0.34
CA LEU A 225 -9.69 10.02 1.12
C LEU A 225 -9.12 8.70 1.63
N VAL A 226 -7.99 8.77 2.32
CA VAL A 226 -7.34 7.60 2.89
C VAL A 226 -7.67 7.45 4.37
N ILE A 227 -8.14 6.26 4.77
CA ILE A 227 -8.43 5.87 6.16
C ILE A 227 -7.49 4.72 6.51
N PRO A 228 -6.31 5.00 7.07
CA PRO A 228 -5.28 4.00 7.30
C PRO A 228 -5.58 3.09 8.49
N PHE A 229 -5.30 1.80 8.36
CA PHE A 229 -5.39 0.80 9.42
C PHE A 229 -4.02 0.39 9.96
N GLY A 230 -2.96 0.42 9.13
CA GLY A 230 -1.61 0.05 9.54
C GLY A 230 -0.63 -0.12 8.38
N GLY A 231 0.56 -0.61 8.65
CA GLY A 231 1.60 -0.83 7.64
C GLY A 231 2.08 0.47 6.98
N ASP A 232 2.08 0.50 5.66
CA ASP A 232 2.47 1.63 4.83
C ASP A 232 1.34 2.68 4.63
N GLN A 233 0.12 2.34 5.02
CA GLN A 233 -1.08 3.16 4.77
C GLN A 233 -1.01 4.56 5.41
N PRO A 234 -0.46 4.74 6.63
CA PRO A 234 -0.25 6.07 7.20
C PRO A 234 0.66 6.95 6.35
N PHE A 235 1.66 6.36 5.69
CA PHE A 235 2.50 7.10 4.74
C PHE A 235 1.65 7.62 3.58
N TRP A 236 0.87 6.77 2.93
CA TRP A 236 0.01 7.15 1.81
C TRP A 236 -1.05 8.17 2.21
N ALA A 237 -1.63 8.04 3.41
CA ALA A 237 -2.58 9.01 3.95
C ALA A 237 -1.98 10.41 4.16
N SER A 238 -0.66 10.49 4.37
CA SER A 238 0.05 11.75 4.60
C SER A 238 0.42 12.50 3.32
N ARG A 239 0.21 11.90 2.14
CA ARG A 239 0.52 12.43 0.80
C ARG A 239 -0.70 13.00 0.12
#